data_5bd4932b6b9fddbe041cf82290a9851f
#
_entry.id   5bd4932b6b9fddbe041cf82290a9851f
#
_cell.length_a   1.000
_cell.length_b   1.000
_cell.length_c   1.000
_cell.angle_alpha   90.00
_cell.angle_beta   90.00
_cell.angle_gamma   90.00
#
_symmetry.space_group_name_H-M   'P 1'
#
loop_
_entity.id
_entity.type
_entity.pdbx_description
1 polymer ?
#
loop_
_entity_poly.entity_id
_entity_poly.type
_entity_poly.pdbx_seq_one_letter_code
_entity_poly.pdbx_strand_id
1 'polypeptide(L)'
;MTKTLIEYLKRPDLYPELGRKIIKNTLNRGNAVKGKDKTNSWATSKALSQKDTIKKLFGTDDFSFRQNYQEILNESFAKEKACPIKMGGAGALELIFYASEFTNAKNILETGVAYGWSSLAALLSLQKRNGTLYSSDMPYLGQNGDQFVGVIVPEKLKKLWRLFRFADKESLPKIFSENDIFDVIHYDSDKSYDGRVWAYNELYKHLRKGGVFLSDDIGDNSAYQDFCEINNIESTVVEFEGKFVGVFIK
;
A
#
# COMPACT_ATOMS: atom_id res chain seq x y z
N MET A 1 -24.90 -7.32 4.31
CA MET A 1 -25.26 -7.21 2.87
C MET A 1 -26.18 -6.03 2.58
N THR A 2 -27.29 -5.86 3.28
CA THR A 2 -28.28 -4.79 3.04
C THR A 2 -27.72 -3.37 3.24
N LYS A 3 -26.96 -3.11 4.32
CA LYS A 3 -26.37 -1.78 4.58
C LYS A 3 -25.37 -1.35 3.49
N THR A 4 -24.49 -2.25 3.09
CA THR A 4 -23.49 -1.99 2.02
C THR A 4 -24.18 -1.67 0.70
N LEU A 5 -25.25 -2.38 0.34
CA LEU A 5 -25.99 -2.11 -0.89
C LEU A 5 -26.68 -0.76 -0.86
N ILE A 6 -27.29 -0.38 0.28
CA ILE A 6 -27.93 0.92 0.48
C ILE A 6 -26.91 2.07 0.33
N GLU A 7 -25.69 1.89 0.82
CA GLU A 7 -24.63 2.91 0.67
C GLU A 7 -24.17 3.02 -0.78
N TYR A 8 -24.03 1.92 -1.52
CA TYR A 8 -23.78 1.98 -2.96
C TYR A 8 -24.87 2.75 -3.70
N LEU A 9 -26.16 2.52 -3.36
CA LEU A 9 -27.27 3.24 -3.99
C LEU A 9 -27.21 4.76 -3.77
N LYS A 10 -26.62 5.21 -2.67
CA LYS A 10 -26.42 6.62 -2.36
C LYS A 10 -25.15 7.23 -3.01
N ARG A 11 -24.29 6.39 -3.60
CA ARG A 11 -23.01 6.77 -4.18
C ARG A 11 -22.90 6.29 -5.62
N PRO A 12 -23.54 6.99 -6.58
CA PRO A 12 -23.49 6.62 -8.01
C PRO A 12 -22.05 6.56 -8.58
N ASP A 13 -21.16 7.35 -8.01
CA ASP A 13 -19.73 7.37 -8.30
C ASP A 13 -19.02 6.04 -8.03
N LEU A 14 -19.62 5.16 -7.23
CA LEU A 14 -19.11 3.82 -6.91
C LEU A 14 -19.79 2.68 -7.67
N TYR A 15 -20.73 2.96 -8.57
CA TYR A 15 -21.41 1.92 -9.36
C TYR A 15 -20.47 1.08 -10.24
N PRO A 16 -19.43 1.63 -10.87
CA PRO A 16 -18.47 0.81 -11.60
C PRO A 16 -17.83 -0.28 -10.74
N GLU A 17 -17.47 0.07 -9.49
CA GLU A 17 -16.90 -0.90 -8.55
C GLU A 17 -17.92 -1.93 -8.06
N LEU A 18 -19.16 -1.54 -7.83
CA LEU A 18 -20.23 -2.47 -7.49
C LEU A 18 -20.42 -3.54 -8.60
N GLY A 19 -20.44 -3.12 -9.87
CA GLY A 19 -20.50 -4.02 -11.01
C GLY A 19 -19.33 -5.00 -11.04
N ARG A 20 -18.10 -4.54 -10.84
CA ARG A 20 -16.90 -5.38 -10.76
C ARG A 20 -16.96 -6.38 -9.61
N LYS A 21 -17.42 -5.96 -8.42
CA LYS A 21 -17.59 -6.86 -7.26
C LYS A 21 -18.62 -7.95 -7.51
N ILE A 22 -19.72 -7.65 -8.16
CA ILE A 22 -20.74 -8.65 -8.52
C ILE A 22 -20.11 -9.69 -9.47
N ILE A 23 -19.44 -9.26 -10.53
CA ILE A 23 -18.78 -10.13 -11.49
C ILE A 23 -17.71 -11.00 -10.81
N LYS A 24 -16.85 -10.40 -9.99
CA LYS A 24 -15.79 -11.10 -9.25
C LYS A 24 -16.34 -12.19 -8.33
N ASN A 25 -17.39 -11.89 -7.57
CA ASN A 25 -18.00 -12.83 -6.64
C ASN A 25 -18.73 -13.99 -7.34
N THR A 26 -19.21 -13.79 -8.56
CA THR A 26 -19.90 -14.84 -9.33
C THR A 26 -18.97 -15.70 -10.17
N LEU A 27 -17.93 -15.12 -10.77
CA LEU A 27 -17.11 -15.78 -11.78
C LEU A 27 -15.70 -16.20 -11.30
N ASN A 28 -15.12 -15.53 -10.28
CA ASN A 28 -13.70 -15.66 -9.96
C ASN A 28 -13.38 -15.96 -8.49
N ARG A 29 -14.15 -16.84 -7.83
CA ARG A 29 -13.95 -17.14 -6.39
C ARG A 29 -12.56 -17.70 -6.01
N GLY A 30 -11.87 -18.39 -6.90
CA GLY A 30 -10.53 -18.97 -6.66
C GLY A 30 -9.36 -18.03 -6.93
N ASN A 31 -9.60 -16.86 -7.49
CA ASN A 31 -8.55 -15.97 -7.98
C ASN A 31 -7.71 -15.33 -6.86
N ALA A 32 -8.28 -15.13 -5.66
CA ALA A 32 -7.58 -14.53 -4.53
C ALA A 32 -6.42 -15.40 -3.98
N VAL A 33 -6.50 -16.73 -4.15
CA VAL A 33 -5.53 -17.70 -3.61
C VAL A 33 -4.76 -18.46 -4.70
N LYS A 34 -4.77 -17.97 -5.94
CA LYS A 34 -4.10 -18.62 -7.07
C LYS A 34 -2.60 -18.81 -6.79
N GLY A 35 -2.16 -20.07 -6.73
CA GLY A 35 -0.76 -20.39 -6.50
C GLY A 35 -0.23 -20.15 -5.08
N LYS A 36 -1.08 -19.95 -4.07
CA LYS A 36 -0.72 -19.54 -2.70
C LYS A 36 0.39 -20.38 -2.08
N ASP A 37 0.27 -21.72 -2.09
CA ASP A 37 1.25 -22.60 -1.44
C ASP A 37 2.63 -22.53 -2.12
N LYS A 38 2.65 -22.51 -3.46
CA LYS A 38 3.88 -22.32 -4.24
C LYS A 38 4.53 -20.97 -3.95
N THR A 39 3.72 -19.93 -3.92
CA THR A 39 4.18 -18.55 -3.64
C THR A 39 4.71 -18.40 -2.22
N ASN A 40 4.05 -18.99 -1.23
CA ASN A 40 4.55 -18.97 0.15
C ASN A 40 5.89 -19.69 0.25
N SER A 41 6.06 -20.86 -0.36
CA SER A 41 7.33 -21.59 -0.38
C SER A 41 8.43 -20.77 -1.06
N TRP A 42 8.12 -20.15 -2.19
CA TRP A 42 9.04 -19.25 -2.89
C TRP A 42 9.41 -18.03 -2.03
N ALA A 43 8.43 -17.36 -1.42
CA ALA A 43 8.66 -16.19 -0.57
C ALA A 43 9.51 -16.55 0.65
N THR A 44 9.18 -17.64 1.35
CA THR A 44 9.96 -18.13 2.50
C THR A 44 11.42 -18.42 2.13
N SER A 45 11.68 -19.02 0.95
CA SER A 45 13.04 -19.36 0.51
C SER A 45 13.91 -18.13 0.21
N LYS A 46 13.30 -16.97 -0.04
CA LYS A 46 13.97 -15.69 -0.39
C LYS A 46 13.87 -14.63 0.69
N ALA A 47 13.11 -14.87 1.74
CA ALA A 47 12.80 -13.88 2.75
C ALA A 47 14.04 -13.42 3.51
N LEU A 48 14.19 -12.12 3.63
CA LEU A 48 15.15 -11.44 4.50
C LEU A 48 14.40 -10.73 5.61
N SER A 49 15.10 -10.43 6.70
CA SER A 49 14.57 -9.52 7.71
C SER A 49 14.39 -8.10 7.12
N GLN A 50 13.49 -7.31 7.70
CA GLN A 50 13.33 -5.90 7.32
C GLN A 50 14.67 -5.14 7.40
N LYS A 51 15.45 -5.37 8.48
CA LYS A 51 16.74 -4.74 8.70
C LYS A 51 17.76 -5.10 7.62
N ASP A 52 17.88 -6.40 7.30
CA ASP A 52 18.83 -6.86 6.28
C ASP A 52 18.46 -6.33 4.88
N THR A 53 17.14 -6.23 4.60
CA THR A 53 16.66 -5.66 3.35
C THR A 53 16.98 -4.18 3.24
N ILE A 54 16.73 -3.40 4.28
CA ILE A 54 17.05 -1.96 4.33
C ILE A 54 18.54 -1.76 4.10
N LYS A 55 19.38 -2.53 4.78
CA LYS A 55 20.84 -2.48 4.59
C LYS A 55 21.24 -2.86 3.15
N LYS A 56 20.71 -3.98 2.65
CA LYS A 56 21.05 -4.50 1.30
C LYS A 56 20.63 -3.56 0.18
N LEU A 57 19.38 -3.08 0.20
CA LEU A 57 18.80 -2.30 -0.90
C LEU A 57 19.09 -0.81 -0.78
N PHE A 58 19.10 -0.27 0.42
CA PHE A 58 19.18 1.17 0.64
C PHE A 58 20.53 1.63 1.20
N GLY A 59 21.43 0.68 1.51
CA GLY A 59 22.80 0.98 1.89
C GLY A 59 22.94 1.73 3.21
N THR A 60 21.93 1.68 4.10
CA THR A 60 21.97 2.37 5.40
C THR A 60 22.09 1.41 6.57
N ASP A 61 22.89 1.78 7.56
CA ASP A 61 22.97 1.17 8.89
C ASP A 61 22.25 2.01 9.96
N ASP A 62 21.59 3.11 9.58
CA ASP A 62 20.73 3.89 10.46
C ASP A 62 19.36 3.23 10.58
N PHE A 63 18.99 2.83 11.79
CA PHE A 63 17.69 2.23 12.13
C PHE A 63 16.98 3.06 13.20
N SER A 64 17.23 4.35 13.24
CA SER A 64 16.71 5.27 14.26
C SER A 64 15.25 5.71 14.04
N PHE A 65 14.56 5.26 12.99
CA PHE A 65 13.20 5.68 12.67
C PHE A 65 12.26 5.64 13.88
N ARG A 66 12.17 4.49 14.59
CA ARG A 66 11.27 4.35 15.74
C ARG A 66 11.66 5.28 16.88
N GLN A 67 12.96 5.45 17.13
CA GLN A 67 13.47 6.34 18.16
C GLN A 67 13.16 7.81 17.84
N ASN A 68 13.43 8.22 16.60
CA ASN A 68 13.24 9.61 16.16
C ASN A 68 11.78 10.04 16.11
N TYR A 69 10.84 9.09 15.93
CA TYR A 69 9.41 9.37 15.82
C TYR A 69 8.58 8.72 16.92
N GLN A 70 9.19 8.32 18.04
CA GLN A 70 8.56 7.57 19.11
C GLN A 70 7.27 8.23 19.65
N GLU A 71 7.28 9.54 19.88
CA GLU A 71 6.11 10.28 20.37
C GLU A 71 4.95 10.18 19.37
N ILE A 72 5.22 10.48 18.11
CA ILE A 72 4.21 10.42 17.03
C ILE A 72 3.65 9.00 16.89
N LEU A 73 4.50 8.00 16.94
CA LEU A 73 4.09 6.60 16.85
C LEU A 73 3.22 6.20 18.05
N ASN A 74 3.57 6.62 19.27
CA ASN A 74 2.79 6.36 20.47
C ASN A 74 1.40 7.02 20.42
N GLU A 75 1.32 8.28 20.00
CA GLU A 75 0.05 8.97 19.78
C GLU A 75 -0.81 8.26 18.72
N SER A 76 -0.18 7.79 17.65
CA SER A 76 -0.84 7.07 16.56
C SER A 76 -1.39 5.72 17.03
N PHE A 77 -0.62 4.95 17.83
CA PHE A 77 -1.12 3.71 18.45
C PHE A 77 -2.28 3.98 19.42
N ALA A 78 -2.24 5.06 20.18
CA ALA A 78 -3.36 5.44 21.05
C ALA A 78 -4.64 5.75 20.24
N LYS A 79 -4.53 6.46 19.10
CA LYS A 79 -5.65 6.73 18.20
C LYS A 79 -6.20 5.46 17.55
N GLU A 80 -5.32 4.55 17.09
CA GLU A 80 -5.74 3.25 16.57
C GLU A 80 -6.53 2.47 17.63
N LYS A 81 -6.00 2.37 18.84
CA LYS A 81 -6.64 1.65 19.95
C LYS A 81 -8.02 2.24 20.33
N ALA A 82 -8.18 3.56 20.20
CA ALA A 82 -9.44 4.25 20.46
C ALA A 82 -10.44 4.16 19.29
N CYS A 83 -10.01 3.70 18.11
CA CYS A 83 -10.87 3.63 16.94
C CYS A 83 -11.91 2.52 17.09
N PRO A 84 -13.23 2.81 16.91
CA PRO A 84 -14.28 1.81 17.08
C PRO A 84 -14.38 0.83 15.90
N ILE A 85 -13.70 1.09 14.80
CA ILE A 85 -13.69 0.26 13.59
C ILE A 85 -12.32 -0.41 13.45
N LYS A 86 -12.33 -1.74 13.30
CA LYS A 86 -11.09 -2.48 13.04
C LYS A 86 -10.73 -2.43 11.56
N MET A 87 -9.54 -1.93 11.26
CA MET A 87 -8.94 -1.87 9.91
C MET A 87 -7.57 -2.56 9.93
N GLY A 88 -6.72 -2.35 8.91
CA GLY A 88 -5.36 -2.89 8.87
C GLY A 88 -4.44 -2.21 9.88
N GLY A 89 -3.63 -2.98 10.61
CA GLY A 89 -2.64 -2.47 11.56
C GLY A 89 -1.36 -1.96 10.90
N ALA A 90 -0.38 -1.61 11.75
CA ALA A 90 0.94 -1.19 11.29
C ALA A 90 1.66 -2.33 10.56
N GLY A 91 2.12 -2.06 9.36
CA GLY A 91 2.95 -2.97 8.57
C GLY A 91 4.43 -2.65 8.70
N ALA A 92 5.20 -2.93 7.65
CA ALA A 92 6.64 -2.71 7.58
C ALA A 92 7.01 -1.22 7.42
N LEU A 93 6.66 -0.38 8.40
CA LEU A 93 6.78 1.09 8.35
C LEU A 93 8.20 1.57 8.04
N GLU A 94 9.20 0.94 8.64
CA GLU A 94 10.60 1.32 8.44
C GLU A 94 11.02 1.09 6.99
N LEU A 95 10.51 0.03 6.36
CA LEU A 95 10.80 -0.25 4.96
C LEU A 95 10.31 0.87 4.04
N ILE A 96 9.09 1.37 4.26
CA ILE A 96 8.51 2.48 3.51
C ILE A 96 9.28 3.78 3.78
N PHE A 97 9.60 4.05 5.05
CA PHE A 97 10.36 5.24 5.43
C PHE A 97 11.75 5.25 4.77
N TYR A 98 12.52 4.16 4.89
CA TYR A 98 13.87 4.12 4.33
C TYR A 98 13.90 4.03 2.81
N ALA A 99 12.90 3.42 2.16
CA ALA A 99 12.72 3.51 0.71
C ALA A 99 12.52 4.97 0.26
N SER A 100 11.74 5.73 1.04
CA SER A 100 11.48 7.14 0.78
C SER A 100 12.73 8.02 1.00
N GLU A 101 13.54 7.71 2.01
CA GLU A 101 14.81 8.40 2.26
C GLU A 101 15.84 8.06 1.17
N PHE A 102 15.99 6.78 0.82
CA PHE A 102 16.91 6.30 -0.22
C PHE A 102 16.66 6.97 -1.57
N THR A 103 15.41 7.06 -1.97
CA THR A 103 15.01 7.68 -3.24
C THR A 103 15.02 9.21 -3.19
N ASN A 104 15.24 9.80 -2.02
CA ASN A 104 15.05 11.23 -1.77
C ASN A 104 13.66 11.70 -2.25
N ALA A 105 12.63 10.91 -1.91
CA ALA A 105 11.30 10.98 -2.48
C ALA A 105 10.65 12.36 -2.32
N LYS A 106 10.04 12.85 -3.40
CA LYS A 106 9.15 14.01 -3.43
C LYS A 106 7.71 13.62 -3.76
N ASN A 107 7.52 12.57 -4.54
CA ASN A 107 6.20 12.07 -4.90
C ASN A 107 6.11 10.58 -4.57
N ILE A 108 5.22 10.22 -3.67
CA ILE A 108 4.95 8.84 -3.28
C ILE A 108 3.51 8.52 -3.64
N LEU A 109 3.29 7.32 -4.20
CA LEU A 109 1.96 6.78 -4.43
C LEU A 109 1.71 5.59 -3.53
N GLU A 110 0.54 5.55 -2.91
CA GLU A 110 0.09 4.48 -2.04
C GLU A 110 -1.31 4.00 -2.46
N THR A 111 -1.55 2.70 -2.43
CA THR A 111 -2.89 2.12 -2.54
C THR A 111 -3.22 1.33 -1.29
N GLY A 112 -4.39 1.61 -0.69
CA GLY A 112 -4.76 1.09 0.63
C GLY A 112 -4.17 1.93 1.77
N VAL A 113 -5.05 2.54 2.56
CA VAL A 113 -4.68 3.46 3.65
C VAL A 113 -5.06 2.92 5.02
N ALA A 114 -6.28 2.42 5.16
CA ALA A 114 -6.83 1.98 6.45
C ALA A 114 -6.65 3.05 7.55
N TYR A 115 -6.00 2.75 8.66
CA TYR A 115 -5.70 3.74 9.71
C TYR A 115 -4.68 4.80 9.27
N GLY A 116 -3.86 4.53 8.24
CA GLY A 116 -2.84 5.45 7.72
C GLY A 116 -1.42 5.19 8.23
N TRP A 117 -1.08 3.96 8.62
CA TRP A 117 0.26 3.64 9.11
C TRP A 117 1.34 3.79 8.03
N SER A 118 1.13 3.20 6.86
CA SER A 118 2.00 3.36 5.70
C SER A 118 2.07 4.81 5.23
N SER A 119 0.91 5.50 5.21
CA SER A 119 0.83 6.94 4.94
C SER A 119 1.66 7.74 5.93
N LEU A 120 1.59 7.43 7.23
CA LEU A 120 2.39 8.10 8.26
C LEU A 120 3.89 7.94 8.00
N ALA A 121 4.36 6.72 7.72
CA ALA A 121 5.77 6.46 7.44
C ALA A 121 6.27 7.26 6.23
N ALA A 122 5.49 7.28 5.14
CA ALA A 122 5.76 8.07 3.94
C ALA A 122 5.80 9.58 4.24
N LEU A 123 4.79 10.09 4.94
CA LEU A 123 4.67 11.52 5.26
C LEU A 123 5.77 12.02 6.20
N LEU A 124 6.24 11.18 7.14
CA LEU A 124 7.37 11.50 8.01
C LEU A 124 8.69 11.66 7.23
N SER A 125 8.84 10.99 6.11
CA SER A 125 9.96 11.22 5.20
C SER A 125 9.70 12.47 4.31
N LEU A 126 8.54 12.56 3.68
CA LEU A 126 8.18 13.63 2.75
C LEU A 126 8.22 15.03 3.37
N GLN A 127 7.88 15.18 4.67
CA GLN A 127 7.92 16.49 5.33
C GLN A 127 9.30 17.17 5.28
N LYS A 128 10.38 16.39 5.22
CA LYS A 128 11.76 16.90 5.14
C LYS A 128 12.03 17.62 3.83
N ARG A 129 11.25 17.33 2.78
CA ARG A 129 11.46 17.80 1.40
C ARG A 129 10.25 18.54 0.83
N ASN A 130 9.22 18.76 1.66
CA ASN A 130 7.94 19.32 1.25
C ASN A 130 7.34 18.57 0.06
N GLY A 131 7.45 17.23 0.09
CA GLY A 131 6.93 16.34 -0.94
C GLY A 131 5.45 16.03 -0.74
N THR A 132 4.88 15.26 -1.66
CA THR A 132 3.45 14.91 -1.66
C THR A 132 3.24 13.40 -1.65
N LEU A 133 2.33 12.94 -0.77
CA LEU A 133 1.79 11.59 -0.79
C LEU A 133 0.44 11.61 -1.54
N TYR A 134 0.31 10.74 -2.53
CA TYR A 134 -0.94 10.46 -3.24
C TYR A 134 -1.43 9.09 -2.82
N SER A 135 -2.61 9.01 -2.24
CA SER A 135 -3.16 7.73 -1.76
C SER A 135 -4.51 7.44 -2.38
N SER A 136 -4.71 6.19 -2.79
CA SER A 136 -5.98 5.61 -3.17
C SER A 136 -6.49 4.72 -2.04
N ASP A 137 -7.73 4.92 -1.62
CA ASP A 137 -8.38 4.02 -0.66
C ASP A 137 -9.89 3.97 -0.89
N MET A 138 -10.41 2.77 -1.07
CA MET A 138 -11.82 2.58 -1.31
C MET A 138 -12.64 2.87 -0.06
N PRO A 139 -13.83 3.52 -0.16
CA PRO A 139 -14.73 3.70 0.97
C PRO A 139 -15.09 2.40 1.70
N TYR A 140 -15.13 2.45 3.04
CA TYR A 140 -15.51 1.33 3.93
C TYR A 140 -17.04 1.24 4.03
N LEU A 141 -17.67 0.85 2.93
CA LEU A 141 -19.15 0.79 2.82
C LEU A 141 -19.76 -0.22 3.79
N GLY A 142 -20.83 0.18 4.45
CA GLY A 142 -21.57 -0.65 5.40
C GLY A 142 -20.97 -0.73 6.81
N GLN A 143 -19.82 -0.10 7.03
CA GLN A 143 -19.10 -0.15 8.31
C GLN A 143 -18.99 1.21 9.02
N ASN A 144 -19.46 2.29 8.41
CA ASN A 144 -19.27 3.67 8.89
C ASN A 144 -17.77 3.99 9.16
N GLY A 145 -16.88 3.39 8.38
CA GLY A 145 -15.43 3.47 8.58
C GLY A 145 -14.75 4.66 7.90
N ASP A 146 -15.42 5.32 6.97
CA ASP A 146 -14.82 6.36 6.12
C ASP A 146 -14.18 7.51 6.89
N GLN A 147 -14.80 7.93 7.99
CA GLN A 147 -14.28 9.01 8.85
C GLN A 147 -13.00 8.63 9.61
N PHE A 148 -12.67 7.35 9.68
CA PHE A 148 -11.50 6.85 10.39
C PHE A 148 -10.32 6.53 9.48
N VAL A 149 -10.49 6.66 8.17
CA VAL A 149 -9.38 6.45 7.22
C VAL A 149 -8.34 7.54 7.44
N GLY A 150 -7.09 7.09 7.68
CA GLY A 150 -5.99 8.01 8.00
C GLY A 150 -6.11 8.68 9.37
N VAL A 151 -6.92 8.15 10.30
CA VAL A 151 -7.19 8.76 11.61
C VAL A 151 -5.94 8.94 12.47
N ILE A 152 -4.94 8.07 12.29
CA ILE A 152 -3.70 8.14 13.07
C ILE A 152 -2.74 9.23 12.57
N VAL A 153 -2.89 9.70 11.33
CA VAL A 153 -2.00 10.70 10.74
C VAL A 153 -2.20 12.05 11.42
N PRO A 154 -1.12 12.68 11.95
CA PRO A 154 -1.20 14.01 12.53
C PRO A 154 -1.69 15.07 11.54
N GLU A 155 -2.56 15.98 11.97
CA GLU A 155 -3.12 17.05 11.11
C GLU A 155 -2.04 17.86 10.38
N LYS A 156 -0.93 18.17 11.07
CA LYS A 156 0.19 18.93 10.49
C LYS A 156 0.80 18.28 9.25
N LEU A 157 0.68 16.94 9.09
CA LEU A 157 1.19 16.21 7.94
C LEU A 157 0.17 16.10 6.81
N LYS A 158 -1.12 16.25 7.09
CA LYS A 158 -2.19 16.07 6.08
C LYS A 158 -2.12 17.10 4.96
N LYS A 159 -1.46 18.26 5.15
CA LYS A 159 -1.20 19.24 4.09
C LYS A 159 -0.33 18.70 2.94
N LEU A 160 0.43 17.64 3.20
CA LEU A 160 1.29 16.96 2.20
C LEU A 160 0.60 15.75 1.58
N TRP A 161 -0.69 15.53 1.87
CA TRP A 161 -1.41 14.32 1.54
C TRP A 161 -2.62 14.57 0.64
N ARG A 162 -2.66 13.88 -0.51
CA ARG A 162 -3.76 13.87 -1.46
C ARG A 162 -4.43 12.50 -1.40
N LEU A 163 -5.60 12.42 -0.75
CA LEU A 163 -6.34 11.16 -0.55
C LEU A 163 -7.54 11.08 -1.49
N PHE A 164 -7.55 10.07 -2.35
CA PHE A 164 -8.60 9.76 -3.32
C PHE A 164 -9.46 8.60 -2.79
N ARG A 165 -10.74 8.86 -2.56
CA ARG A 165 -11.69 7.92 -1.93
C ARG A 165 -12.53 7.18 -2.96
N PHE A 166 -11.84 6.39 -3.83
CA PHE A 166 -12.42 5.50 -4.83
C PHE A 166 -11.62 4.21 -4.89
N ALA A 167 -12.14 3.19 -5.64
CA ALA A 167 -11.32 2.03 -5.97
C ALA A 167 -10.13 2.44 -6.88
N ASP A 168 -9.08 1.62 -6.91
CA ASP A 168 -7.85 1.94 -7.66
C ASP A 168 -8.12 2.27 -9.13
N LYS A 169 -9.04 1.56 -9.77
CA LYS A 169 -9.37 1.80 -11.18
C LYS A 169 -9.92 3.19 -11.47
N GLU A 170 -10.55 3.83 -10.50
CA GLU A 170 -11.06 5.20 -10.57
C GLU A 170 -10.09 6.22 -9.97
N SER A 171 -9.32 5.83 -8.94
CA SER A 171 -8.35 6.72 -8.28
C SER A 171 -7.09 6.92 -9.10
N LEU A 172 -6.48 5.84 -9.60
CA LEU A 172 -5.17 5.91 -10.25
C LEU A 172 -5.15 6.83 -11.46
N PRO A 173 -6.13 6.80 -12.40
CA PRO A 173 -6.16 7.77 -13.50
C PRO A 173 -6.23 9.23 -13.04
N LYS A 174 -6.94 9.51 -11.94
CA LYS A 174 -7.01 10.86 -11.37
C LYS A 174 -5.68 11.26 -10.76
N ILE A 175 -5.03 10.34 -10.02
CA ILE A 175 -3.71 10.56 -9.45
C ILE A 175 -2.68 10.83 -10.55
N PHE A 176 -2.68 10.02 -11.62
CA PHE A 176 -1.75 10.19 -12.74
C PHE A 176 -1.97 11.49 -13.52
N SER A 177 -3.19 12.03 -13.52
CA SER A 177 -3.45 13.35 -14.10
C SER A 177 -2.91 14.51 -13.25
N GLU A 178 -2.73 14.32 -11.94
CA GLU A 178 -2.10 15.31 -11.05
C GLU A 178 -0.57 15.16 -10.98
N ASN A 179 -0.07 13.94 -11.02
CA ASN A 179 1.36 13.62 -11.04
C ASN A 179 1.60 12.30 -11.76
N ASP A 180 2.44 12.32 -12.77
CA ASP A 180 2.66 11.18 -13.67
C ASP A 180 3.79 10.24 -13.22
N ILE A 181 4.73 10.72 -12.41
CA ILE A 181 5.94 9.97 -12.03
C ILE A 181 6.15 9.99 -10.52
N PHE A 182 6.42 8.80 -9.96
CA PHE A 182 6.61 8.59 -8.52
C PHE A 182 7.99 8.03 -8.19
N ASP A 183 8.51 8.42 -7.04
CA ASP A 183 9.79 7.96 -6.49
C ASP A 183 9.64 6.63 -5.76
N VAL A 184 8.54 6.48 -5.05
CA VAL A 184 8.16 5.28 -4.31
C VAL A 184 6.71 4.95 -4.60
N ILE A 185 6.42 3.67 -4.81
CA ILE A 185 5.06 3.16 -4.91
C ILE A 185 4.86 2.06 -3.87
N HIS A 186 3.81 2.18 -3.05
CA HIS A 186 3.40 1.18 -2.08
C HIS A 186 2.00 0.65 -2.43
N TYR A 187 1.91 -0.67 -2.66
CA TYR A 187 0.67 -1.35 -3.03
C TYR A 187 0.14 -2.24 -1.90
N ASP A 188 -1.03 -1.93 -1.38
CA ASP A 188 -1.72 -2.69 -0.32
C ASP A 188 -3.26 -2.66 -0.45
N SER A 189 -3.82 -2.79 -1.66
CA SER A 189 -5.25 -2.67 -1.92
C SER A 189 -5.92 -3.99 -2.33
N ASP A 190 -6.25 -4.22 -3.60
CA ASP A 190 -6.94 -5.42 -4.07
C ASP A 190 -6.03 -6.66 -3.98
N LYS A 191 -6.36 -7.59 -3.09
CA LYS A 191 -5.59 -8.83 -2.85
C LYS A 191 -5.85 -9.93 -3.88
N SER A 192 -6.72 -9.73 -4.89
CA SER A 192 -6.93 -10.74 -5.94
C SER A 192 -5.78 -10.76 -6.93
N TYR A 193 -5.56 -11.92 -7.55
CA TYR A 193 -4.54 -12.08 -8.58
C TYR A 193 -4.71 -11.07 -9.74
N ASP A 194 -5.92 -11.02 -10.34
CA ASP A 194 -6.19 -10.12 -11.48
C ASP A 194 -6.10 -8.64 -11.10
N GLY A 195 -6.55 -8.29 -9.88
CA GLY A 195 -6.44 -6.93 -9.36
C GLY A 195 -4.99 -6.48 -9.20
N ARG A 196 -4.15 -7.35 -8.62
CA ARG A 196 -2.70 -7.11 -8.49
C ARG A 196 -2.00 -7.01 -9.83
N VAL A 197 -2.25 -7.97 -10.76
CA VAL A 197 -1.63 -7.93 -12.09
C VAL A 197 -1.97 -6.65 -12.83
N TRP A 198 -3.24 -6.24 -12.82
CA TRP A 198 -3.65 -4.98 -13.41
C TRP A 198 -2.94 -3.77 -12.76
N ALA A 199 -2.99 -3.69 -11.43
CA ALA A 199 -2.42 -2.57 -10.70
C ALA A 199 -0.89 -2.47 -10.87
N TYR A 200 -0.16 -3.59 -10.77
CA TYR A 200 1.29 -3.60 -10.94
C TYR A 200 1.71 -3.11 -12.32
N ASN A 201 1.00 -3.53 -13.39
CA ASN A 201 1.28 -3.06 -14.75
C ASN A 201 1.04 -1.56 -14.90
N GLU A 202 -0.03 -1.01 -14.30
CA GLU A 202 -0.29 0.42 -14.34
C GLU A 202 0.74 1.20 -13.49
N LEU A 203 0.93 0.81 -12.25
CA LEU A 203 1.83 1.49 -11.31
C LEU A 203 3.29 1.47 -11.77
N TYR A 204 3.75 0.37 -12.36
CA TYR A 204 5.12 0.25 -12.85
C TYR A 204 5.45 1.27 -13.94
N LYS A 205 4.50 1.63 -14.80
CA LYS A 205 4.69 2.67 -15.83
C LYS A 205 5.05 4.01 -15.21
N HIS A 206 4.40 4.32 -14.08
CA HIS A 206 4.52 5.59 -13.36
C HIS A 206 5.63 5.61 -12.28
N LEU A 207 6.31 4.49 -12.04
CA LEU A 207 7.50 4.47 -11.19
C LEU A 207 8.72 4.94 -12.00
N ARG A 208 9.48 5.91 -11.49
CA ARG A 208 10.71 6.36 -12.19
C ARG A 208 11.82 5.30 -12.17
N LYS A 209 12.79 5.43 -13.04
CA LYS A 209 14.03 4.66 -12.97
C LYS A 209 14.76 4.97 -11.65
N GLY A 210 15.22 3.93 -10.94
CA GLY A 210 15.80 4.04 -9.59
C GLY A 210 14.76 4.30 -8.51
N GLY A 211 13.46 4.28 -8.82
CA GLY A 211 12.38 4.32 -7.84
C GLY A 211 12.15 2.96 -7.18
N VAL A 212 11.51 2.96 -6.01
CA VAL A 212 11.25 1.75 -5.21
C VAL A 212 9.77 1.37 -5.28
N PHE A 213 9.51 0.09 -5.57
CA PHE A 213 8.19 -0.51 -5.49
C PHE A 213 8.10 -1.44 -4.28
N LEU A 214 7.05 -1.27 -3.48
CA LEU A 214 6.73 -2.15 -2.36
C LEU A 214 5.34 -2.73 -2.56
N SER A 215 5.15 -4.01 -2.24
CA SER A 215 3.83 -4.63 -2.25
C SER A 215 3.63 -5.50 -1.04
N ASP A 216 2.54 -5.26 -0.29
CA ASP A 216 2.18 -6.04 0.88
C ASP A 216 1.46 -7.35 0.52
N ASP A 217 1.51 -8.31 1.47
CA ASP A 217 0.80 -9.59 1.40
C ASP A 217 1.08 -10.41 0.12
N ILE A 218 2.32 -10.36 -0.42
CA ILE A 218 2.67 -11.04 -1.67
C ILE A 218 2.58 -12.57 -1.59
N GLY A 219 2.48 -13.14 -0.39
CA GLY A 219 2.28 -14.57 -0.16
C GLY A 219 0.85 -15.07 -0.46
N ASP A 220 -0.12 -14.18 -0.66
CA ASP A 220 -1.52 -14.56 -0.87
C ASP A 220 -1.78 -15.26 -2.22
N ASN A 221 -1.04 -14.86 -3.27
CA ASN A 221 -1.09 -15.45 -4.62
C ASN A 221 0.17 -15.12 -5.43
N SER A 222 0.32 -15.75 -6.59
CA SER A 222 1.53 -15.63 -7.42
C SER A 222 1.66 -14.32 -8.21
N ALA A 223 0.74 -13.36 -8.09
CA ALA A 223 0.74 -12.16 -8.94
C ALA A 223 2.04 -11.35 -8.88
N TYR A 224 2.61 -11.17 -7.68
CA TYR A 224 3.87 -10.44 -7.52
C TYR A 224 5.06 -11.21 -8.13
N GLN A 225 5.15 -12.52 -7.87
CA GLN A 225 6.18 -13.38 -8.43
C GLN A 225 6.10 -13.39 -9.95
N ASP A 226 4.91 -13.66 -10.52
CA ASP A 226 4.68 -13.71 -11.97
C ASP A 226 5.01 -12.36 -12.63
N PHE A 227 4.63 -11.23 -11.99
CA PHE A 227 4.95 -9.90 -12.48
C PHE A 227 6.46 -9.65 -12.55
N CYS A 228 7.20 -10.02 -11.50
CA CYS A 228 8.66 -9.87 -11.48
C CYS A 228 9.34 -10.77 -12.52
N GLU A 229 8.90 -12.02 -12.66
CA GLU A 229 9.45 -12.97 -13.65
C GLU A 229 9.20 -12.50 -15.09
N ILE A 230 7.98 -12.08 -15.42
CA ILE A 230 7.62 -11.59 -16.78
C ILE A 230 8.42 -10.34 -17.16
N ASN A 231 8.70 -9.46 -16.22
CA ASN A 231 9.40 -8.20 -16.46
C ASN A 231 10.93 -8.28 -16.21
N ASN A 232 11.47 -9.46 -15.90
CA ASN A 232 12.88 -9.68 -15.54
C ASN A 232 13.34 -8.77 -14.38
N ILE A 233 12.50 -8.60 -13.36
CA ILE A 233 12.77 -7.76 -12.19
C ILE A 233 13.45 -8.59 -11.11
N GLU A 234 14.63 -8.17 -10.67
CA GLU A 234 15.26 -8.70 -9.46
C GLU A 234 14.54 -8.14 -8.24
N SER A 235 13.81 -8.97 -7.53
CA SER A 235 13.04 -8.59 -6.35
C SER A 235 13.60 -9.19 -5.07
N THR A 236 13.45 -8.47 -3.98
CA THR A 236 13.72 -8.93 -2.61
C THR A 236 12.39 -9.18 -1.90
N VAL A 237 12.34 -10.25 -1.10
CA VAL A 237 11.19 -10.57 -0.24
C VAL A 237 11.57 -10.26 1.19
N VAL A 238 10.69 -9.57 1.90
CA VAL A 238 10.84 -9.24 3.32
C VAL A 238 9.82 -10.03 4.11
N GLU A 239 10.25 -10.73 5.14
CA GLU A 239 9.33 -11.27 6.15
C GLU A 239 9.09 -10.23 7.24
N PHE A 240 7.83 -9.99 7.54
CA PHE A 240 7.39 -9.10 8.61
C PHE A 240 6.13 -9.65 9.29
N GLU A 241 6.26 -10.03 10.56
CA GLU A 241 5.14 -10.55 11.39
C GLU A 241 4.34 -11.68 10.73
N GLY A 242 5.05 -12.63 10.09
CA GLY A 242 4.44 -13.79 9.42
C GLY A 242 3.80 -13.49 8.07
N LYS A 243 4.03 -12.30 7.53
CA LYS A 243 3.61 -11.88 6.18
C LYS A 243 4.83 -11.59 5.32
N PHE A 244 4.61 -11.51 4.01
CA PHE A 244 5.66 -11.20 3.05
C PHE A 244 5.39 -9.89 2.32
N VAL A 245 6.41 -9.04 2.28
CA VAL A 245 6.43 -7.80 1.50
C VAL A 245 7.44 -7.95 0.37
N GLY A 246 7.00 -7.67 -0.84
CA GLY A 246 7.88 -7.65 -2.02
C GLY A 246 8.47 -6.26 -2.23
N VAL A 247 9.76 -6.19 -2.56
CA VAL A 247 10.47 -4.93 -2.82
C VAL A 247 11.35 -5.07 -4.04
N PHE A 248 11.34 -4.10 -4.92
CA PHE A 248 12.32 -3.96 -5.99
C PHE A 248 12.64 -2.49 -6.29
N ILE A 249 13.78 -2.26 -6.94
CA ILE A 249 14.19 -0.97 -7.50
C ILE A 249 14.08 -1.08 -9.03
N LYS A 250 13.38 -0.11 -9.67
CA LYS A 250 13.19 -0.08 -11.13
C LYS A 250 14.45 0.36 -11.89
#